data_c9ad322420cd1de205ee373c95efacd0
#
_entry.id   c9ad322420cd1de205ee373c95efacd0
#
_cell.length_a   1.000
_cell.length_b   1.000
_cell.length_c   1.000
_cell.angle_alpha   90.00
_cell.angle_beta   90.00
_cell.angle_gamma   90.00
#
_symmetry.space_group_name_H-M   'P 1'
#
loop_
_entity.id
_entity.type
_entity.pdbx_description
1 polymer ?
#
loop_
_entity_poly.entity_id
_entity_poly.type
_entity_poly.pdbx_seq_one_letter_code
_entity_poly.pdbx_strand_id
1 'polypeptide(L)'
;MIASPSRARPLPMMAKSHHILIPLGCLLLASCGGTSDDDAQLNALDNELASMNDGNPSRDPQLREALAGQIMVDPGLTQSSNANAVRPPNRPASDQLPSLPPPADPVDARTLKSAPVAARDCPECRASAGAFTLAAKAGQQPGNAACLSGLRYSATWANRMPQALAPYPGSRVAEAAGNDANGCGLRIVSLRTAAPAAKVIDYYYTRASGAGYSAEHKLDGAQHVLGGTRGPAAYMVYATARPGGGTDIDLVVKGR
;
A
#
# COMPACT_ATOMS: atom_id res chain seq x y z
N MET A 1 29.12 -15.52 -54.94
CA MET A 1 30.54 -15.11 -54.93
C MET A 1 30.81 -14.76 -53.49
N ILE A 2 31.44 -15.68 -52.75
CA ILE A 2 32.84 -15.65 -52.32
C ILE A 2 33.00 -14.54 -51.20
N ALA A 3 33.45 -14.72 -49.98
CA ALA A 3 33.99 -15.82 -49.18
C ALA A 3 34.21 -15.25 -47.75
N SER A 4 34.06 -16.06 -46.73
CA SER A 4 34.81 -15.99 -45.46
C SER A 4 36.34 -16.11 -45.71
N PRO A 5 37.29 -15.94 -44.81
CA PRO A 5 37.30 -16.46 -43.44
C PRO A 5 38.12 -15.65 -42.40
N SER A 6 37.88 -15.87 -41.06
CA SER A 6 38.73 -16.76 -40.22
C SER A 6 40.02 -16.17 -39.56
N ARG A 7 40.13 -16.41 -38.27
CA ARG A 7 41.24 -16.91 -37.39
C ARG A 7 41.31 -16.12 -36.08
N ALA A 8 41.05 -16.64 -34.91
CA ALA A 8 41.60 -17.68 -34.09
C ALA A 8 43.04 -17.42 -33.51
N ARG A 9 43.04 -17.27 -32.15
CA ARG A 9 44.05 -17.77 -31.13
C ARG A 9 45.39 -17.04 -30.99
N PRO A 10 46.14 -17.28 -29.89
CA PRO A 10 45.94 -18.04 -28.67
C PRO A 10 46.37 -17.36 -27.34
N LEU A 11 46.15 -18.11 -26.25
CA LEU A 11 46.73 -17.95 -24.91
C LEU A 11 48.27 -18.13 -24.90
N PRO A 12 48.94 -17.66 -23.81
CA PRO A 12 49.56 -18.69 -22.99
C PRO A 12 49.41 -18.53 -21.47
N MET A 13 49.41 -19.69 -20.86
CA MET A 13 49.68 -19.99 -19.45
C MET A 13 51.02 -19.39 -18.97
N MET A 14 51.06 -19.02 -17.69
CA MET A 14 52.19 -19.38 -16.85
C MET A 14 51.79 -19.50 -15.39
N ALA A 15 51.95 -20.71 -14.91
CA ALA A 15 51.92 -21.09 -13.52
C ALA A 15 53.16 -20.55 -12.78
N LYS A 16 52.97 -20.14 -11.53
CA LYS A 16 54.02 -20.17 -10.53
C LYS A 16 53.45 -20.58 -9.17
N SER A 17 53.74 -21.82 -8.85
CA SER A 17 53.68 -22.46 -7.56
C SER A 17 54.68 -21.80 -6.59
N HIS A 18 54.23 -21.43 -5.40
CA HIS A 18 55.10 -21.22 -4.26
C HIS A 18 54.43 -21.86 -3.01
N HIS A 19 55.01 -22.96 -2.61
CA HIS A 19 54.81 -23.56 -1.30
C HIS A 19 55.43 -22.65 -0.24
N ILE A 20 54.74 -22.32 0.82
CA ILE A 20 55.33 -21.96 2.12
C ILE A 20 54.36 -22.37 3.22
N LEU A 21 54.77 -23.42 3.91
CA LEU A 21 54.82 -23.73 5.34
C LEU A 21 53.79 -23.06 6.28
N ILE A 22 53.05 -23.94 6.91
CA ILE A 22 52.23 -23.73 8.10
C ILE A 22 53.13 -23.41 9.32
N PRO A 23 52.68 -22.53 10.20
CA PRO A 23 52.73 -22.83 11.61
C PRO A 23 51.36 -22.84 12.27
N LEU A 24 51.14 -23.91 12.96
CA LEU A 24 50.13 -24.19 13.97
C LEU A 24 50.16 -23.17 15.10
N GLY A 25 49.01 -22.66 15.49
CA GLY A 25 48.85 -22.08 16.81
C GLY A 25 48.18 -20.73 16.87
N CYS A 26 46.88 -20.73 17.16
CA CYS A 26 46.21 -19.96 18.20
C CYS A 26 44.70 -20.06 18.00
N LEU A 27 44.07 -20.91 18.82
CA LEU A 27 42.62 -20.77 19.10
C LEU A 27 42.43 -19.43 19.80
N LEU A 28 41.81 -18.48 19.10
CA LEU A 28 41.18 -17.37 19.74
C LEU A 28 39.67 -17.49 19.47
N LEU A 29 38.95 -17.62 20.57
CA LEU A 29 37.51 -17.51 20.68
C LEU A 29 37.08 -16.18 20.04
N ALA A 30 36.61 -16.20 18.80
CA ALA A 30 35.93 -15.08 18.22
C ALA A 30 34.54 -15.04 18.84
N SER A 31 34.38 -14.13 19.79
CA SER A 31 33.15 -13.57 20.29
C SER A 31 32.21 -13.28 19.10
N CYS A 32 30.95 -13.70 19.21
CA CYS A 32 29.86 -13.21 18.38
C CYS A 32 29.73 -11.69 18.57
N GLY A 33 30.45 -10.94 17.78
CA GLY A 33 30.13 -9.54 17.51
C GLY A 33 29.27 -9.51 16.26
N GLY A 34 28.04 -9.00 16.38
CA GLY A 34 27.20 -8.72 15.23
C GLY A 34 28.01 -7.96 14.19
N THR A 35 27.84 -8.31 12.94
CA THR A 35 28.57 -7.72 11.84
C THR A 35 28.18 -6.24 11.72
N SER A 36 29.14 -5.38 11.44
CA SER A 36 28.95 -3.94 11.22
C SER A 36 27.89 -3.62 10.13
N ASP A 37 27.56 -4.61 9.33
CA ASP A 37 26.53 -4.51 8.30
C ASP A 37 25.10 -4.54 8.88
N ASP A 38 24.88 -5.32 9.95
CA ASP A 38 23.57 -5.36 10.64
C ASP A 38 23.31 -4.04 11.38
N ASP A 39 24.33 -3.47 12.02
CA ASP A 39 24.22 -2.17 12.69
C ASP A 39 23.99 -1.03 11.68
N ALA A 40 24.61 -1.11 10.51
CA ALA A 40 24.39 -0.12 9.44
C ALA A 40 22.97 -0.22 8.86
N GLN A 41 22.43 -1.43 8.71
CA GLN A 41 21.06 -1.65 8.27
C GLN A 41 20.05 -1.21 9.33
N LEU A 42 20.30 -1.49 10.61
CA LEU A 42 19.46 -1.02 11.71
C LEU A 42 19.44 0.52 11.80
N ASN A 43 20.61 1.16 11.69
CA ASN A 43 20.70 2.62 11.66
C ASN A 43 20.02 3.24 10.43
N ALA A 44 20.09 2.58 9.29
CA ALA A 44 19.37 3.04 8.10
C ALA A 44 17.86 2.93 8.28
N LEU A 45 17.38 1.81 8.87
CA LEU A 45 15.97 1.61 9.18
C LEU A 45 15.47 2.59 10.26
N ASP A 46 16.27 2.83 11.30
CA ASP A 46 15.94 3.81 12.34
C ASP A 46 15.88 5.23 11.79
N ASN A 47 16.79 5.59 10.90
CA ASN A 47 16.75 6.88 10.21
C ASN A 47 15.54 6.99 9.27
N GLU A 48 15.16 5.91 8.60
CA GLU A 48 13.96 5.88 7.77
C GLU A 48 12.70 6.03 8.62
N LEU A 49 12.60 5.30 9.73
CA LEU A 49 11.51 5.41 10.70
C LEU A 49 11.47 6.81 11.35
N ALA A 50 12.62 7.36 11.73
CA ALA A 50 12.73 8.71 12.26
C ALA A 50 12.31 9.75 11.22
N SER A 51 12.72 9.60 9.96
CA SER A 51 12.31 10.48 8.87
C SER A 51 10.84 10.34 8.49
N MET A 52 10.25 9.16 8.69
CA MET A 52 8.79 8.96 8.59
C MET A 52 8.05 9.64 9.75
N ASN A 53 8.67 9.71 10.91
CA ASN A 53 8.13 10.33 12.12
C ASN A 53 8.56 11.80 12.29
N ASP A 54 9.46 12.30 11.45
CA ASP A 54 9.92 13.69 11.44
C ASP A 54 8.79 14.63 11.07
N GLY A 55 7.85 14.75 12.00
CA GLY A 55 6.91 15.84 12.14
C GLY A 55 6.43 16.56 10.87
N ASN A 56 6.63 15.97 9.70
CA ASN A 56 6.14 16.59 8.47
C ASN A 56 4.61 16.48 8.43
N PRO A 57 3.88 17.54 8.82
CA PRO A 57 2.43 17.53 8.89
C PRO A 57 1.78 17.27 7.54
N SER A 58 2.56 17.29 6.46
CA SER A 58 2.07 17.10 5.11
C SER A 58 1.91 15.63 4.71
N ARG A 59 2.47 14.66 5.47
CA ARG A 59 2.37 13.24 5.11
C ARG A 59 1.06 12.60 5.52
N ASP A 60 0.64 12.77 6.77
CA ASP A 60 -0.68 12.30 7.22
C ASP A 60 -1.24 13.19 8.36
N PRO A 61 -1.81 14.36 8.03
CA PRO A 61 -2.37 15.26 9.02
C PRO A 61 -3.57 14.65 9.75
N GLN A 62 -4.32 13.77 9.09
CA GLN A 62 -5.51 13.12 9.66
C GLN A 62 -5.14 12.10 10.74
N LEU A 63 -4.07 11.33 10.51
CA LEU A 63 -3.57 10.38 11.50
C LEU A 63 -3.06 11.11 12.75
N ARG A 64 -2.35 12.23 12.56
CA ARG A 64 -1.85 13.05 13.70
C ARG A 64 -2.98 13.68 14.49
N GLU A 65 -4.00 14.18 13.83
CA GLU A 65 -5.18 14.75 14.51
C GLU A 65 -5.91 13.68 15.33
N ALA A 66 -6.09 12.49 14.76
CA ALA A 66 -6.68 11.35 15.45
C ALA A 66 -5.85 10.91 16.67
N LEU A 67 -4.52 10.85 16.53
CA LEU A 67 -3.61 10.48 17.63
C LEU A 67 -3.53 11.56 18.69
N ALA A 68 -3.49 12.83 18.31
CA ALA A 68 -3.46 13.95 19.27
C ALA A 68 -4.73 14.02 20.12
N GLY A 69 -5.89 13.68 19.53
CA GLY A 69 -7.16 13.64 20.27
C GLY A 69 -7.29 12.47 21.26
N GLN A 70 -6.51 11.39 21.06
CA GLN A 70 -6.56 10.19 21.92
C GLN A 70 -5.54 10.21 23.06
N ILE A 71 -4.53 11.05 23.02
CA ILE A 71 -3.51 11.16 24.09
C ILE A 71 -3.91 12.26 25.09
N MET A 72 -5.15 12.30 25.49
CA MET A 72 -5.54 12.99 26.72
C MET A 72 -5.34 12.03 27.89
N VAL A 73 -4.11 11.86 28.33
CA VAL A 73 -3.85 11.22 29.62
C VAL A 73 -4.16 12.26 30.69
N ASP A 74 -5.35 12.23 31.21
CA ASP A 74 -5.66 12.96 32.44
C ASP A 74 -4.84 12.36 33.59
N PRO A 75 -3.86 13.08 34.15
CA PRO A 75 -3.04 12.58 35.26
C PRO A 75 -3.89 12.18 36.47
N GLY A 76 -5.10 12.73 36.60
CA GLY A 76 -6.05 12.37 37.66
C GLY A 76 -6.70 11.01 37.45
N LEU A 77 -6.80 10.53 36.18
CA LEU A 77 -7.34 9.20 35.84
C LEU A 77 -6.31 8.09 35.99
N THR A 78 -5.01 8.39 35.97
CA THR A 78 -3.96 7.36 36.07
C THR A 78 -3.90 6.73 37.47
N GLN A 79 -4.28 7.44 38.55
CA GLN A 79 -4.29 6.89 39.89
C GLN A 79 -5.51 5.99 40.17
N SER A 80 -6.62 6.16 39.48
CA SER A 80 -7.84 5.37 39.64
C SER A 80 -8.15 4.45 38.47
N SER A 81 -7.38 4.52 37.37
CA SER A 81 -7.64 3.77 36.13
C SER A 81 -7.62 2.25 36.28
N ASN A 82 -7.06 1.73 37.37
CA ASN A 82 -7.01 0.30 37.65
C ASN A 82 -7.98 -0.20 38.71
N ALA A 83 -8.71 0.70 39.40
CA ALA A 83 -9.57 0.30 40.53
C ALA A 83 -10.83 -0.44 40.09
N ASN A 84 -11.33 -0.16 38.86
CA ASN A 84 -12.51 -0.78 38.28
C ASN A 84 -12.28 -1.32 36.87
N ALA A 85 -11.05 -1.42 36.43
CA ALA A 85 -10.75 -2.02 35.15
C ALA A 85 -11.03 -3.52 35.23
N VAL A 86 -11.99 -3.98 34.46
CA VAL A 86 -12.11 -5.41 34.15
C VAL A 86 -10.81 -5.79 33.45
N ARG A 87 -9.87 -6.38 34.19
CA ARG A 87 -8.64 -6.90 33.58
C ARG A 87 -9.06 -7.93 32.55
N PRO A 88 -8.69 -7.75 31.29
CA PRO A 88 -8.87 -8.84 30.33
C PRO A 88 -8.15 -10.06 30.90
N PRO A 89 -8.69 -11.27 30.74
CA PRO A 89 -8.07 -12.49 31.21
C PRO A 89 -6.62 -12.56 30.68
N ASN A 90 -5.70 -13.09 31.51
CA ASN A 90 -4.25 -13.19 31.18
C ASN A 90 -3.98 -14.02 29.90
N ARG A 91 -4.98 -14.68 29.39
CA ARG A 91 -5.04 -15.22 28.03
C ARG A 91 -6.24 -14.55 27.38
N PRO A 92 -6.04 -13.71 26.36
CA PRO A 92 -7.17 -13.30 25.55
C PRO A 92 -7.84 -14.58 25.10
N ALA A 93 -9.12 -14.74 25.45
CA ALA A 93 -9.91 -15.77 24.83
C ALA A 93 -9.77 -15.50 23.33
N SER A 94 -9.10 -16.39 22.64
CA SER A 94 -9.09 -16.37 21.18
C SER A 94 -10.45 -16.90 20.72
N ASP A 95 -11.50 -16.18 21.08
CA ASP A 95 -12.74 -16.22 20.33
C ASP A 95 -12.38 -15.57 18.99
N GLN A 96 -11.66 -16.33 18.20
CA GLN A 96 -11.66 -16.08 16.76
C GLN A 96 -13.12 -16.16 16.37
N LEU A 97 -13.72 -15.01 16.19
CA LEU A 97 -14.92 -14.94 15.37
C LEU A 97 -14.59 -15.80 14.15
N PRO A 98 -15.39 -16.87 13.89
CA PRO A 98 -15.12 -17.69 12.72
C PRO A 98 -14.90 -16.72 11.58
N SER A 99 -13.74 -16.77 10.97
CA SER A 99 -13.47 -15.98 9.78
C SER A 99 -14.46 -16.48 8.76
N LEU A 100 -15.60 -15.78 8.64
CA LEU A 100 -16.54 -16.08 7.58
C LEU A 100 -15.74 -16.11 6.30
N PRO A 101 -15.78 -17.23 5.56
CA PRO A 101 -15.09 -17.28 4.28
C PRO A 101 -15.47 -16.03 3.49
N PRO A 102 -14.54 -15.38 2.81
CA PRO A 102 -14.87 -14.23 1.99
C PRO A 102 -15.99 -14.67 1.03
N PRO A 103 -17.01 -13.82 0.82
CA PRO A 103 -18.06 -14.16 -0.12
C PRO A 103 -17.44 -14.51 -1.47
N ALA A 104 -17.97 -15.53 -2.13
CA ALA A 104 -17.50 -15.92 -3.46
C ALA A 104 -17.51 -14.70 -4.38
N ASP A 105 -16.48 -14.58 -5.20
CA ASP A 105 -16.39 -13.50 -6.17
C ASP A 105 -17.45 -13.66 -7.28
N PRO A 106 -18.49 -12.81 -7.33
CA PRO A 106 -19.59 -12.95 -8.27
C PRO A 106 -19.27 -12.45 -9.68
N VAL A 107 -18.11 -11.84 -9.90
CA VAL A 107 -17.75 -11.24 -11.19
C VAL A 107 -17.23 -12.32 -12.14
N ASP A 108 -17.83 -12.45 -13.32
CA ASP A 108 -17.31 -13.33 -14.38
C ASP A 108 -16.15 -12.64 -15.12
N ALA A 109 -14.97 -13.21 -15.02
CA ALA A 109 -13.77 -12.69 -15.67
C ALA A 109 -13.90 -12.59 -17.21
N ARG A 110 -14.72 -13.43 -17.83
CA ARG A 110 -14.93 -13.43 -19.29
C ARG A 110 -15.65 -12.18 -19.80
N THR A 111 -16.32 -11.46 -18.92
CA THR A 111 -17.02 -10.20 -19.26
C THR A 111 -16.13 -8.98 -19.13
N LEU A 112 -14.91 -9.15 -18.64
CA LEU A 112 -13.98 -8.06 -18.36
C LEU A 112 -13.03 -7.83 -19.54
N LYS A 113 -12.71 -6.57 -19.78
CA LYS A 113 -11.60 -6.17 -20.65
C LYS A 113 -10.32 -6.21 -19.84
N SER A 114 -9.25 -6.77 -20.39
CA SER A 114 -7.95 -6.69 -19.74
C SER A 114 -7.46 -5.25 -19.68
N ALA A 115 -7.03 -4.83 -18.50
CA ALA A 115 -6.39 -3.54 -18.32
C ALA A 115 -5.06 -3.47 -19.08
N PRO A 116 -4.57 -2.28 -19.44
CA PRO A 116 -3.26 -2.12 -20.03
C PRO A 116 -2.18 -2.75 -19.15
N VAL A 117 -1.09 -3.19 -19.80
CA VAL A 117 0.08 -3.70 -19.06
C VAL A 117 0.58 -2.59 -18.12
N ALA A 118 0.77 -2.94 -16.87
CA ALA A 118 1.18 -1.97 -15.87
C ALA A 118 2.59 -1.43 -16.12
N ALA A 119 2.74 -0.12 -16.16
CA ALA A 119 4.04 0.52 -16.12
C ALA A 119 4.66 0.35 -14.72
N ARG A 120 5.94 -0.03 -14.67
CA ARG A 120 6.65 -0.30 -13.41
C ARG A 120 7.28 0.94 -12.77
N ASP A 121 7.32 2.04 -13.47
CA ASP A 121 7.81 3.31 -12.92
C ASP A 121 6.62 4.21 -12.59
N CYS A 122 6.50 4.49 -11.30
CA CYS A 122 5.46 5.35 -10.77
C CYS A 122 6.06 6.31 -9.73
N PRO A 123 6.75 7.37 -10.17
CA PRO A 123 7.30 8.35 -9.25
C PRO A 123 6.23 9.02 -8.39
N GLU A 124 5.01 9.17 -8.91
CA GLU A 124 3.86 9.72 -8.18
C GLU A 124 3.38 8.76 -7.08
N CYS A 125 3.49 7.44 -7.28
CA CYS A 125 3.12 6.45 -6.28
C CYS A 125 4.02 6.55 -5.05
N ARG A 126 5.31 6.84 -5.23
CA ARG A 126 6.25 7.01 -4.10
C ARG A 126 5.85 8.16 -3.18
N ALA A 127 5.24 9.20 -3.71
CA ALA A 127 4.72 10.28 -2.88
C ALA A 127 3.58 9.81 -1.97
N SER A 128 2.82 8.79 -2.38
CA SER A 128 1.72 8.21 -1.59
C SER A 128 2.14 7.08 -0.66
N ALA A 129 3.37 6.57 -0.78
CA ALA A 129 3.87 5.47 0.04
C ALA A 129 3.90 5.78 1.55
N GLY A 130 4.03 7.06 1.93
CA GLY A 130 3.96 7.51 3.32
C GLY A 130 2.56 7.87 3.82
N ALA A 131 1.51 7.65 3.04
CA ALA A 131 0.14 7.93 3.43
C ALA A 131 -0.51 6.68 4.03
N PHE A 132 -0.58 6.63 5.37
CA PHE A 132 -1.14 5.48 6.09
C PHE A 132 -2.67 5.47 6.11
N THR A 133 -3.30 6.63 5.98
CA THR A 133 -4.76 6.72 5.92
C THR A 133 -5.26 6.90 4.50
N LEU A 134 -6.47 6.43 4.25
CA LEU A 134 -7.14 6.61 2.98
C LEU A 134 -7.34 8.10 2.63
N ALA A 135 -7.62 8.93 3.64
CA ALA A 135 -7.73 10.37 3.48
C ALA A 135 -6.40 11.02 3.03
N ALA A 136 -5.27 10.58 3.62
CA ALA A 136 -3.96 11.07 3.22
C ALA A 136 -3.62 10.67 1.78
N LYS A 137 -3.92 9.43 1.36
CA LYS A 137 -3.80 9.01 -0.05
C LYS A 137 -4.63 9.90 -0.99
N ALA A 138 -5.86 10.22 -0.59
CA ALA A 138 -6.71 11.11 -1.38
C ALA A 138 -6.15 12.54 -1.46
N GLY A 139 -5.56 13.03 -0.38
CA GLY A 139 -4.98 14.38 -0.30
C GLY A 139 -3.78 14.61 -1.20
N GLN A 140 -3.08 13.55 -1.54
CA GLN A 140 -1.92 13.63 -2.45
C GLN A 140 -2.32 13.78 -3.93
N GLN A 141 -3.58 13.55 -4.25
CA GLN A 141 -4.06 13.77 -5.59
C GLN A 141 -4.33 15.26 -5.84
N PRO A 142 -3.97 15.78 -7.01
CA PRO A 142 -4.16 17.19 -7.33
C PRO A 142 -5.60 17.68 -7.09
N GLY A 143 -5.73 18.77 -6.36
CA GLY A 143 -7.01 19.42 -6.10
C GLY A 143 -7.87 18.78 -5.00
N ASN A 144 -7.42 17.73 -4.32
CA ASN A 144 -8.20 17.11 -3.24
C ASN A 144 -7.91 17.72 -1.85
N ALA A 145 -6.73 18.32 -1.65
CA ALA A 145 -6.29 18.81 -0.34
C ALA A 145 -7.34 19.73 0.35
N ALA A 146 -7.91 20.68 -0.39
CA ALA A 146 -8.94 21.57 0.14
C ALA A 146 -10.25 20.86 0.54
N CYS A 147 -10.49 19.66 0.02
CA CYS A 147 -11.70 18.89 0.29
C CYS A 147 -11.59 18.02 1.54
N LEU A 148 -10.38 17.82 2.08
CA LEU A 148 -10.16 16.93 3.22
C LEU A 148 -10.69 17.52 4.52
N SER A 149 -10.61 18.83 4.74
CA SER A 149 -11.10 19.49 5.96
C SER A 149 -12.60 19.30 6.23
N GLY A 150 -13.38 19.01 5.19
CA GLY A 150 -14.82 18.73 5.29
C GLY A 150 -15.19 17.25 5.15
N LEU A 151 -14.20 16.36 5.27
CA LEU A 151 -14.42 14.93 5.10
C LEU A 151 -15.31 14.37 6.23
N ARG A 152 -16.33 13.61 5.85
CA ARG A 152 -17.25 12.93 6.78
C ARG A 152 -17.16 11.43 6.61
N TYR A 153 -16.93 10.71 7.70
CA TYR A 153 -16.82 9.26 7.70
C TYR A 153 -18.18 8.62 7.90
N SER A 154 -18.60 7.78 6.97
CA SER A 154 -19.82 6.97 7.04
C SER A 154 -19.80 5.92 5.94
N ALA A 155 -20.18 4.69 6.25
CA ALA A 155 -20.33 3.63 5.25
C ALA A 155 -21.33 3.99 4.12
N THR A 156 -22.22 4.94 4.35
CA THR A 156 -23.18 5.40 3.33
C THR A 156 -22.51 6.05 2.11
N TRP A 157 -21.27 6.51 2.25
CA TRP A 157 -20.53 7.07 1.13
C TRP A 157 -20.21 6.03 0.05
N ALA A 158 -20.08 4.75 0.43
CA ALA A 158 -19.91 3.67 -0.53
C ALA A 158 -21.11 3.56 -1.51
N ASN A 159 -22.33 3.86 -1.03
CA ASN A 159 -23.52 3.86 -1.86
C ASN A 159 -23.67 5.13 -2.74
N ARG A 160 -22.82 6.13 -2.50
CA ARG A 160 -22.79 7.40 -3.24
C ARG A 160 -21.69 7.44 -4.30
N MET A 161 -20.99 6.32 -4.51
CA MET A 161 -20.00 6.20 -5.56
C MET A 161 -20.68 6.32 -6.95
N PRO A 162 -20.00 6.92 -7.94
CA PRO A 162 -20.49 6.89 -9.32
C PRO A 162 -20.69 5.46 -9.78
N GLN A 163 -21.71 5.20 -10.57
CA GLN A 163 -22.07 3.85 -11.03
C GLN A 163 -20.90 3.11 -11.72
N ALA A 164 -20.07 3.83 -12.47
CA ALA A 164 -18.90 3.27 -13.12
C ALA A 164 -17.81 2.85 -12.14
N LEU A 165 -17.77 3.45 -10.95
CA LEU A 165 -16.77 3.26 -9.91
C LEU A 165 -17.44 2.78 -8.60
N ALA A 166 -18.56 2.09 -8.71
CA ALA A 166 -19.24 1.49 -7.58
C ALA A 166 -18.33 0.46 -6.88
N PRO A 167 -18.58 0.16 -5.59
CA PRO A 167 -17.87 -0.89 -4.89
C PRO A 167 -17.82 -2.19 -5.68
N TYR A 168 -16.69 -2.90 -5.61
CA TYR A 168 -16.54 -4.19 -6.28
C TYR A 168 -17.62 -5.17 -5.78
N PRO A 169 -18.35 -5.88 -6.66
CA PRO A 169 -19.40 -6.80 -6.25
C PRO A 169 -18.90 -7.84 -5.26
N GLY A 170 -19.69 -8.11 -4.22
CA GLY A 170 -19.31 -9.06 -3.17
C GLY A 170 -18.19 -8.57 -2.24
N SER A 171 -17.71 -7.33 -2.38
CA SER A 171 -16.75 -6.76 -1.45
C SER A 171 -17.40 -6.29 -0.15
N ARG A 172 -16.61 -6.23 0.91
CA ARG A 172 -16.98 -5.63 2.20
C ARG A 172 -16.38 -4.23 2.29
N VAL A 173 -17.20 -3.26 2.67
CA VAL A 173 -16.72 -1.92 3.00
C VAL A 173 -16.00 -1.99 4.33
N ALA A 174 -14.73 -1.61 4.35
CA ALA A 174 -13.94 -1.47 5.56
C ALA A 174 -14.03 -0.04 6.10
N GLU A 175 -13.94 0.95 5.21
CA GLU A 175 -13.99 2.36 5.53
C GLU A 175 -14.62 3.13 4.37
N ALA A 176 -15.36 4.18 4.67
CA ALA A 176 -15.83 5.09 3.63
C ALA A 176 -15.95 6.52 4.18
N ALA A 177 -15.59 7.48 3.36
CA ALA A 177 -15.71 8.90 3.68
C ALA A 177 -16.01 9.71 2.42
N GLY A 178 -16.53 10.91 2.61
CA GLY A 178 -16.77 11.81 1.50
C GLY A 178 -17.04 13.24 1.93
N ASN A 179 -16.98 14.14 0.94
CA ASN A 179 -17.26 15.54 1.08
C ASN A 179 -17.93 16.07 -0.18
N ASP A 180 -19.16 16.54 -0.06
CA ASP A 180 -19.91 17.20 -1.15
C ASP A 180 -19.96 18.72 -1.00
N ALA A 181 -19.48 19.28 0.13
CA ALA A 181 -19.49 20.71 0.37
C ALA A 181 -18.61 21.45 -0.63
N ASN A 182 -18.97 22.67 -0.94
CA ASN A 182 -18.21 23.58 -1.81
C ASN A 182 -17.80 22.97 -3.17
N GLY A 183 -18.62 22.06 -3.71
CA GLY A 183 -18.35 21.41 -4.99
C GLY A 183 -17.23 20.37 -4.97
N CYS A 184 -16.80 19.93 -3.80
CA CYS A 184 -15.72 18.94 -3.66
C CYS A 184 -16.01 17.63 -4.39
N GLY A 185 -17.18 17.04 -4.17
CA GLY A 185 -17.54 15.77 -4.80
C GLY A 185 -16.52 14.66 -4.56
N LEU A 186 -15.81 14.71 -3.40
CA LEU A 186 -14.78 13.73 -3.05
C LEU A 186 -15.41 12.52 -2.36
N ARG A 187 -15.06 11.33 -2.80
CA ARG A 187 -15.46 10.05 -2.19
C ARG A 187 -14.26 9.14 -2.08
N ILE A 188 -14.13 8.53 -0.94
CA ILE A 188 -13.07 7.59 -0.61
C ILE A 188 -13.68 6.36 0.02
N VAL A 189 -13.30 5.17 -0.48
CA VAL A 189 -13.86 3.90 0.01
C VAL A 189 -12.77 2.84 0.05
N SER A 190 -12.61 2.21 1.20
CA SER A 190 -11.78 1.02 1.36
C SER A 190 -12.65 -0.23 1.37
N LEU A 191 -12.26 -1.23 0.58
CA LEU A 191 -13.00 -2.46 0.36
C LEU A 191 -12.10 -3.68 0.52
N ARG A 192 -12.71 -4.79 0.90
CA ARG A 192 -12.06 -6.11 0.89
C ARG A 192 -12.84 -7.09 0.05
N THR A 193 -12.16 -7.81 -0.83
CA THR A 193 -12.77 -8.83 -1.68
C THR A 193 -11.93 -10.11 -1.72
N ALA A 194 -12.56 -11.23 -2.09
CA ALA A 194 -11.87 -12.49 -2.38
C ALA A 194 -11.21 -12.51 -3.75
N ALA A 195 -11.57 -11.58 -4.65
CA ALA A 195 -11.05 -11.52 -6.00
C ALA A 195 -9.55 -11.22 -6.01
N PRO A 196 -8.74 -11.78 -6.94
CA PRO A 196 -7.34 -11.41 -7.12
C PRO A 196 -7.20 -9.98 -7.66
N ALA A 197 -6.10 -9.30 -7.33
CA ALA A 197 -5.86 -7.90 -7.67
C ALA A 197 -5.96 -7.63 -9.18
N ALA A 198 -5.41 -8.50 -10.02
CA ALA A 198 -5.50 -8.35 -11.48
C ALA A 198 -6.97 -8.30 -11.96
N LYS A 199 -7.83 -9.17 -11.43
CA LYS A 199 -9.26 -9.19 -11.79
C LYS A 199 -9.98 -7.94 -11.30
N VAL A 200 -9.63 -7.42 -10.14
CA VAL A 200 -10.14 -6.14 -9.62
C VAL A 200 -9.79 -4.99 -10.56
N ILE A 201 -8.55 -4.94 -11.01
CA ILE A 201 -8.08 -3.93 -11.96
C ILE A 201 -8.83 -4.03 -13.30
N ASP A 202 -8.99 -5.24 -13.84
CA ASP A 202 -9.75 -5.47 -15.08
C ASP A 202 -11.22 -5.04 -14.94
N TYR A 203 -11.82 -5.30 -13.78
CA TYR A 203 -13.17 -4.86 -13.48
C TYR A 203 -13.30 -3.33 -13.53
N TYR A 204 -12.46 -2.62 -12.80
CA TYR A 204 -12.55 -1.15 -12.78
C TYR A 204 -12.12 -0.54 -14.11
N TYR A 205 -11.16 -1.11 -14.80
CA TYR A 205 -10.81 -0.71 -16.16
C TYR A 205 -11.99 -0.85 -17.11
N THR A 206 -12.66 -1.99 -17.08
CA THR A 206 -13.84 -2.25 -17.94
C THR A 206 -14.93 -1.22 -17.69
N ARG A 207 -15.23 -0.94 -16.43
CA ARG A 207 -16.30 -0.02 -16.06
C ARG A 207 -15.94 1.45 -16.31
N ALA A 208 -14.74 1.86 -15.96
CA ALA A 208 -14.28 3.22 -16.15
C ALA A 208 -14.16 3.57 -17.63
N SER A 209 -13.51 2.69 -18.44
CA SER A 209 -13.38 2.90 -19.88
C SER A 209 -14.74 2.89 -20.58
N GLY A 210 -15.66 2.01 -20.18
CA GLY A 210 -17.03 1.99 -20.67
C GLY A 210 -17.84 3.26 -20.36
N ALA A 211 -17.46 3.98 -19.30
CA ALA A 211 -18.06 5.25 -18.92
C ALA A 211 -17.30 6.47 -19.48
N GLY A 212 -16.32 6.28 -20.36
CA GLY A 212 -15.57 7.33 -21.02
C GLY A 212 -14.43 7.95 -20.18
N TYR A 213 -14.00 7.29 -19.10
CA TYR A 213 -12.77 7.69 -18.40
C TYR A 213 -11.55 7.22 -19.16
N SER A 214 -10.49 8.01 -19.15
CA SER A 214 -9.15 7.51 -19.46
C SER A 214 -8.72 6.47 -18.43
N ALA A 215 -7.71 5.68 -18.74
CA ALA A 215 -7.15 4.72 -17.80
C ALA A 215 -5.66 4.57 -18.02
N GLU A 216 -4.91 4.69 -16.94
CA GLU A 216 -3.49 4.41 -16.85
C GLU A 216 -3.28 3.41 -15.72
N HIS A 217 -2.49 2.35 -16.00
CA HIS A 217 -2.21 1.30 -15.04
C HIS A 217 -0.72 1.29 -14.70
N LYS A 218 -0.41 1.40 -13.41
CA LYS A 218 0.95 1.41 -12.88
C LYS A 218 1.11 0.37 -11.77
N LEU A 219 2.35 0.02 -11.46
CA LEU A 219 2.73 -0.77 -10.30
C LEU A 219 3.58 0.08 -9.36
N ASP A 220 3.21 0.07 -8.09
CA ASP A 220 4.00 0.58 -6.98
C ASP A 220 4.35 -0.61 -6.07
N GLY A 221 5.56 -1.15 -6.25
CA GLY A 221 5.92 -2.43 -5.65
C GLY A 221 4.95 -3.54 -6.10
N ALA A 222 4.20 -4.10 -5.16
CA ALA A 222 3.18 -5.12 -5.40
C ALA A 222 1.76 -4.53 -5.54
N GLN A 223 1.58 -3.24 -5.32
CA GLN A 223 0.29 -2.57 -5.43
C GLN A 223 0.00 -2.18 -6.88
N HIS A 224 -1.15 -2.58 -7.38
CA HIS A 224 -1.66 -2.08 -8.65
C HIS A 224 -2.37 -0.75 -8.45
N VAL A 225 -2.06 0.22 -9.31
CA VAL A 225 -2.67 1.56 -9.30
C VAL A 225 -3.28 1.82 -10.67
N LEU A 226 -4.60 1.95 -10.73
CA LEU A 226 -5.33 2.30 -11.92
C LEU A 226 -5.98 3.68 -11.73
N GLY A 227 -5.65 4.62 -12.58
CA GLY A 227 -6.18 5.99 -12.48
C GLY A 227 -6.60 6.54 -13.82
N GLY A 228 -7.47 7.55 -13.78
CA GLY A 228 -7.89 8.23 -14.99
C GLY A 228 -8.84 9.38 -14.75
N THR A 229 -9.20 10.07 -15.84
CA THR A 229 -10.02 11.27 -15.81
C THR A 229 -11.13 11.23 -16.85
N ARG A 230 -12.20 11.97 -16.58
CA ARG A 230 -13.28 12.29 -17.53
C ARG A 230 -13.72 13.72 -17.30
N GLY A 231 -13.26 14.65 -18.12
CA GLY A 231 -13.44 16.07 -17.87
C GLY A 231 -12.87 16.47 -16.50
N PRO A 232 -13.66 17.11 -15.62
CA PRO A 232 -13.20 17.48 -14.28
C PRO A 232 -13.23 16.32 -13.26
N ALA A 233 -13.82 15.19 -13.62
CA ALA A 233 -13.87 14.01 -12.75
C ALA A 233 -12.61 13.17 -12.89
N ALA A 234 -12.13 12.64 -11.75
CA ALA A 234 -10.96 11.79 -11.68
C ALA A 234 -11.20 10.61 -10.74
N TYR A 235 -10.48 9.52 -10.98
CA TYR A 235 -10.51 8.37 -10.08
C TYR A 235 -9.12 7.75 -9.91
N MET A 236 -8.92 7.10 -8.77
CA MET A 236 -7.81 6.20 -8.51
C MET A 236 -8.32 4.94 -7.83
N VAL A 237 -7.81 3.81 -8.25
CA VAL A 237 -8.04 2.48 -7.67
C VAL A 237 -6.68 1.94 -7.27
N TYR A 238 -6.51 1.67 -5.99
CA TYR A 238 -5.35 0.96 -5.48
C TYR A 238 -5.79 -0.46 -5.13
N ALA A 239 -5.12 -1.47 -5.68
CA ALA A 239 -5.45 -2.87 -5.44
C ALA A 239 -4.20 -3.59 -4.93
N THR A 240 -4.25 -4.03 -3.67
CA THR A 240 -3.14 -4.70 -3.00
C THR A 240 -3.53 -6.13 -2.67
N ALA A 241 -2.78 -7.10 -3.18
CA ALA A 241 -3.00 -8.50 -2.85
C ALA A 241 -2.73 -8.76 -1.36
N ARG A 242 -3.61 -9.53 -0.72
CA ARG A 242 -3.51 -9.89 0.70
C ARG A 242 -2.72 -11.19 0.88
N PRO A 243 -1.90 -11.31 1.93
CA PRO A 243 -1.15 -12.55 2.20
C PRO A 243 -2.04 -13.80 2.36
N GLY A 244 -3.27 -13.65 2.85
CA GLY A 244 -4.24 -14.74 3.03
C GLY A 244 -5.18 -14.96 1.85
N GLY A 245 -4.90 -14.33 0.69
CA GLY A 245 -5.78 -14.35 -0.48
C GLY A 245 -6.77 -13.19 -0.52
N GLY A 246 -7.22 -12.88 -1.74
CA GLY A 246 -8.07 -11.72 -2.01
C GLY A 246 -7.30 -10.40 -2.12
N THR A 247 -8.02 -9.30 -2.10
CA THR A 247 -7.49 -7.97 -2.38
C THR A 247 -8.08 -6.92 -1.45
N ASP A 248 -7.24 -6.05 -0.92
CA ASP A 248 -7.64 -4.77 -0.36
C ASP A 248 -7.69 -3.73 -1.50
N ILE A 249 -8.78 -2.98 -1.54
CA ILE A 249 -9.05 -2.00 -2.61
C ILE A 249 -9.31 -0.66 -1.96
N ASP A 250 -8.56 0.37 -2.37
CA ASP A 250 -8.87 1.74 -2.02
C ASP A 250 -9.33 2.48 -3.27
N LEU A 251 -10.49 3.09 -3.19
CA LEU A 251 -11.09 3.91 -4.24
C LEU A 251 -11.06 5.36 -3.82
N VAL A 252 -10.51 6.23 -4.64
CA VAL A 252 -10.59 7.67 -4.50
C VAL A 252 -11.23 8.23 -5.75
N VAL A 253 -12.35 8.92 -5.60
CA VAL A 253 -13.10 9.50 -6.72
C VAL A 253 -13.40 10.96 -6.43
N LYS A 254 -13.11 11.80 -7.38
CA LYS A 254 -13.45 13.23 -7.39
C LYS A 254 -14.37 13.56 -8.55
N GLY A 255 -15.33 14.40 -8.28
CA GLY A 255 -16.32 14.81 -9.29
C GLY A 255 -17.63 14.02 -9.21
N ARG A 256 -18.60 14.46 -10.01
CA ARG A 256 -19.93 13.86 -10.10
C ARG A 256 -20.09 13.11 -11.41
#